data_82779761355f352c35dce17cc3131851
#
_entry.id   82779761355f352c35dce17cc3131851
#
_cell.length_a   1.000
_cell.length_b   1.000
_cell.length_c   1.000
_cell.angle_alpha   90.00
_cell.angle_beta   90.00
_cell.angle_gamma   90.00
#
_symmetry.space_group_name_H-M   'P 1'
#
loop_
_entity.id
_entity.type
_entity.pdbx_description
1 polymer ?
#
loop_
_entity_poly.entity_id
_entity_poly.type
_entity_poly.pdbx_seq_one_letter_code
_entity_poly.pdbx_strand_id
1 'polypeptide(L)'
;MTEMMDPAGKRYLAVATELVARLATEEWPRIAAAADLVTEAIASGRVLHAFGSGHSHMLAEELFYRAGGLVRVRPILFEGLMLHASATLSTTLERMP
;
A
#
# COMPACT_ATOMS: atom_id res chain seq x y z
N MET A 1 -27.63 16.83 19.02
CA MET A 1 -26.93 17.60 17.97
C MET A 1 -25.70 16.86 17.43
N THR A 2 -24.77 16.53 18.32
CA THR A 2 -23.54 15.88 17.93
C THR A 2 -23.77 14.54 17.22
N GLU A 3 -24.67 13.72 17.75
CA GLU A 3 -24.97 12.41 17.18
C GLU A 3 -25.62 12.47 15.79
N MET A 4 -26.21 13.61 15.42
CA MET A 4 -26.79 13.81 14.10
C MET A 4 -25.78 14.34 13.10
N MET A 5 -24.63 14.81 13.58
CA MET A 5 -23.65 15.47 12.73
C MET A 5 -22.79 14.51 11.94
N ASP A 6 -22.71 13.23 12.36
CA ASP A 6 -21.76 12.35 11.69
C ASP A 6 -22.11 10.85 11.68
N PRO A 7 -23.31 10.49 11.21
CA PRO A 7 -23.61 9.06 11.03
C PRO A 7 -22.77 8.43 9.91
N ALA A 8 -22.42 9.22 8.89
CA ALA A 8 -21.59 8.72 7.79
C ALA A 8 -20.16 8.47 8.23
N GLY A 9 -19.58 9.37 9.02
CA GLY A 9 -18.24 9.20 9.56
C GLY A 9 -18.14 8.02 10.51
N LYS A 10 -19.15 7.82 11.34
CA LYS A 10 -19.17 6.66 12.23
C LYS A 10 -19.24 5.35 11.44
N ARG A 11 -20.04 5.31 10.37
CA ARG A 11 -20.11 4.14 9.51
C ARG A 11 -18.77 3.88 8.82
N TYR A 12 -18.12 4.94 8.36
CA TYR A 12 -16.79 4.83 7.75
C TYR A 12 -15.80 4.17 8.72
N LEU A 13 -15.77 4.66 9.96
CA LEU A 13 -14.87 4.13 10.97
C LEU A 13 -15.19 2.67 11.31
N ALA A 14 -16.48 2.33 11.37
CA ALA A 14 -16.89 0.95 11.61
C ALA A 14 -16.43 0.01 10.50
N VAL A 15 -16.59 0.42 9.25
CA VAL A 15 -16.13 -0.36 8.09
C VAL A 15 -14.61 -0.48 8.09
N ALA A 16 -13.89 0.61 8.35
CA ALA A 16 -12.44 0.59 8.42
C ALA A 16 -11.95 -0.36 9.53
N THR A 17 -12.59 -0.32 10.69
CA THR A 17 -12.27 -1.20 11.82
C THR A 17 -12.49 -2.67 11.45
N GLU A 18 -13.60 -2.96 10.77
CA GLU A 18 -13.88 -4.32 10.31
C GLU A 18 -12.84 -4.81 9.31
N LEU A 19 -12.45 -3.96 8.36
CA LEU A 19 -11.41 -4.32 7.39
C LEU A 19 -10.09 -4.64 8.07
N VAL A 20 -9.69 -3.83 9.05
CA VAL A 20 -8.47 -4.08 9.81
C VAL A 20 -8.57 -5.41 10.57
N ALA A 21 -9.72 -5.69 11.19
CA ALA A 21 -9.93 -6.96 11.89
C ALA A 21 -9.83 -8.15 10.94
N ARG A 22 -10.34 -8.03 9.72
CA ARG A 22 -10.25 -9.08 8.71
C ARG A 22 -8.82 -9.36 8.29
N LEU A 23 -7.95 -8.35 8.26
CA LEU A 23 -6.53 -8.58 8.00
C LEU A 23 -5.91 -9.49 9.04
N ALA A 24 -6.27 -9.29 10.31
CA ALA A 24 -5.73 -10.07 11.41
C ALA A 24 -6.28 -11.51 11.48
N THR A 25 -7.42 -11.77 10.88
CA THR A 25 -8.08 -13.08 10.92
C THR A 25 -8.05 -13.78 9.55
N GLU A 26 -8.86 -13.31 8.62
CA GLU A 26 -9.03 -13.98 7.32
C GLU A 26 -7.79 -13.89 6.44
N GLU A 27 -7.10 -12.74 6.45
CA GLU A 27 -5.96 -12.50 5.56
C GLU A 27 -4.62 -12.83 6.20
N TRP A 28 -4.59 -13.07 7.51
CA TRP A 28 -3.33 -13.30 8.20
C TRP A 28 -2.45 -14.40 7.59
N PRO A 29 -2.98 -15.55 7.18
CA PRO A 29 -2.15 -16.59 6.57
C PRO A 29 -1.41 -16.11 5.31
N ARG A 30 -2.06 -15.27 4.50
CA ARG A 30 -1.44 -14.70 3.31
C ARG A 30 -0.40 -13.65 3.66
N ILE A 31 -0.69 -12.83 4.67
CA ILE A 31 0.25 -11.83 5.17
C ILE A 31 1.50 -12.52 5.71
N ALA A 32 1.33 -13.57 6.50
CA ALA A 32 2.45 -14.33 7.05
C ALA A 32 3.28 -14.98 5.94
N ALA A 33 2.65 -15.56 4.93
CA ALA A 33 3.35 -16.14 3.80
C ALA A 33 4.16 -15.10 3.02
N ALA A 34 3.60 -13.92 2.79
CA ALA A 34 4.31 -12.83 2.15
C ALA A 34 5.49 -12.36 3.01
N ALA A 35 5.31 -12.26 4.32
CA ALA A 35 6.38 -11.88 5.23
C ALA A 35 7.53 -12.88 5.20
N ASP A 36 7.24 -14.17 5.10
CA ASP A 36 8.27 -15.20 4.99
C ASP A 36 9.09 -15.05 3.71
N LEU A 37 8.42 -14.79 2.58
CA LEU A 37 9.09 -14.56 1.30
C LEU A 37 10.01 -13.33 1.35
N VAL A 38 9.53 -12.23 1.93
CA VAL A 38 10.32 -11.01 2.06
C VAL A 38 11.52 -11.24 2.98
N THR A 39 11.29 -11.92 4.10
CA THR A 39 12.36 -12.24 5.06
C THR A 39 13.45 -13.08 4.40
N GLU A 40 13.08 -14.10 3.65
CA GLU A 40 14.03 -14.94 2.94
C GLU A 40 14.82 -14.16 1.90
N ALA A 41 14.14 -13.30 1.14
CA ALA A 41 14.80 -12.47 0.14
C ALA A 41 15.84 -11.55 0.77
N ILE A 42 15.48 -10.86 1.85
CA ILE A 42 16.36 -9.92 2.53
C ILE A 42 17.52 -10.66 3.21
N ALA A 43 17.25 -11.79 3.86
CA ALA A 43 18.27 -12.58 4.52
C ALA A 43 19.30 -13.13 3.54
N SER A 44 18.90 -13.40 2.29
CA SER A 44 19.81 -13.86 1.25
C SER A 44 20.49 -12.73 0.47
N GLY A 45 20.36 -11.49 0.92
CA GLY A 45 21.03 -10.35 0.31
C GLY A 45 20.31 -9.75 -0.89
N ARG A 46 19.08 -10.17 -1.13
CA ARG A 46 18.27 -9.62 -2.23
C ARG A 46 17.53 -8.36 -1.79
N VAL A 47 16.91 -7.70 -2.73
CA VAL A 47 16.20 -6.42 -2.54
C VAL A 47 14.72 -6.63 -2.80
N LEU A 48 13.89 -6.06 -1.95
CA LEU A 48 12.45 -5.99 -2.16
C LEU A 48 12.14 -4.81 -3.07
N HIS A 49 11.50 -5.08 -4.20
CA HIS A 49 11.03 -4.03 -5.09
C HIS A 49 9.53 -3.84 -4.88
N ALA A 50 9.11 -2.59 -4.79
CA ALA A 50 7.72 -2.24 -4.60
C ALA A 50 7.27 -1.31 -5.72
N PHE A 51 6.10 -1.56 -6.28
CA PHE A 51 5.54 -0.81 -7.39
C PHE A 51 4.05 -0.58 -7.19
N GLY A 52 3.58 0.58 -7.63
CA GLY A 52 2.17 0.88 -7.69
C GLY A 52 1.91 2.01 -8.68
N SER A 53 0.78 1.97 -9.37
CA SER A 53 0.32 3.06 -10.21
C SER A 53 -0.70 3.91 -9.45
N GLY A 54 -0.90 5.15 -9.90
CA GLY A 54 -1.82 6.07 -9.23
C GLY A 54 -1.42 6.29 -7.79
N HIS A 55 -2.40 6.37 -6.89
CA HIS A 55 -2.12 6.55 -5.47
C HIS A 55 -1.43 5.35 -4.82
N SER A 56 -1.47 4.18 -5.45
CA SER A 56 -0.79 2.99 -4.93
C SER A 56 0.73 3.15 -4.86
N HIS A 57 1.31 4.05 -5.67
CA HIS A 57 2.74 4.33 -5.59
C HIS A 57 3.15 4.89 -4.23
N MET A 58 2.22 5.50 -3.51
CA MET A 58 2.49 6.05 -2.19
C MET A 58 2.87 4.96 -1.19
N LEU A 59 2.30 3.77 -1.32
CA LEU A 59 2.69 2.64 -0.49
C LEU A 59 4.11 2.16 -0.82
N ALA A 60 4.49 2.17 -2.09
CA ALA A 60 5.84 1.83 -2.51
C ALA A 60 6.86 2.81 -1.94
N GLU A 61 6.57 4.11 -1.98
CA GLU A 61 7.42 5.14 -1.38
C GLU A 61 7.49 4.99 0.13
N GLU A 62 6.36 4.66 0.77
CA GLU A 62 6.27 4.57 2.22
C GLU A 62 7.15 3.45 2.79
N LEU A 63 7.43 2.42 2.02
CA LEU A 63 8.32 1.34 2.41
C LEU A 63 9.80 1.70 2.30
N PHE A 64 10.13 2.77 1.59
CA PHE A 64 11.50 3.12 1.25
C PHE A 64 12.03 4.25 2.11
N TYR A 65 13.25 4.08 2.61
CA TYR A 65 14.02 5.12 3.28
C TYR A 65 13.26 5.76 4.44
N ARG A 66 12.76 4.91 5.33
CA ARG A 66 12.05 5.33 6.54
C ARG A 66 12.84 4.98 7.78
N ALA A 67 12.76 5.84 8.78
CA ALA A 67 13.29 5.54 10.10
C ALA A 67 12.58 4.28 10.64
N GLY A 68 13.37 3.29 11.04
CA GLY A 68 12.85 2.01 11.51
C GLY A 68 12.37 1.05 10.42
N GLY A 69 12.49 1.44 9.15
CA GLY A 69 12.09 0.59 8.04
C GLY A 69 13.23 -0.32 7.57
N LEU A 70 12.90 -1.18 6.61
CA LEU A 70 13.87 -2.08 6.01
C LEU A 70 14.79 -1.32 5.06
N VAL A 71 16.08 -1.64 5.09
CA VAL A 71 17.07 -0.98 4.25
C VAL A 71 17.00 -1.47 2.80
N ARG A 72 16.78 -2.77 2.59
CA ARG A 72 16.81 -3.39 1.28
C ARG A 72 15.47 -3.34 0.56
N VAL A 73 14.91 -2.15 0.47
CA VAL A 73 13.67 -1.89 -0.26
C VAL A 73 13.94 -0.82 -1.32
N ARG A 74 13.45 -1.04 -2.52
CA ARG A 74 13.55 -0.08 -3.62
C ARG A 74 12.20 0.13 -4.25
N PRO A 75 11.67 1.35 -4.28
CA PRO A 75 10.46 1.62 -5.03
C PRO A 75 10.78 1.67 -6.52
N ILE A 76 9.87 1.15 -7.33
CA ILE A 76 9.91 1.32 -8.79
C ILE A 76 8.94 2.46 -9.08
N LEU A 77 9.48 3.63 -9.38
CA LEU A 77 8.70 4.84 -9.58
C LEU A 77 8.80 5.27 -11.05
N PHE A 78 7.65 5.39 -11.68
CA PHE A 78 7.55 5.91 -13.04
C PHE A 78 6.62 7.11 -13.00
N GLU A 79 7.16 8.29 -13.25
CA GLU A 79 6.45 9.55 -13.06
C GLU A 79 5.12 9.62 -13.78
N GLY A 80 5.05 9.08 -14.99
CA GLY A 80 3.81 9.06 -15.77
C GLY A 80 2.68 8.28 -15.12
N LEU A 81 2.99 7.34 -14.21
CA LEU A 81 2.00 6.52 -13.50
C LEU A 81 1.70 7.02 -12.08
N MET A 82 2.26 8.15 -11.68
CA MET A 82 2.21 8.63 -10.29
C MET A 82 1.20 9.76 -10.06
N LEU A 83 0.25 9.95 -10.96
CA LEU A 83 -0.83 10.94 -10.87
C LEU A 83 -0.38 12.40 -10.85
N HIS A 84 0.61 12.77 -10.06
CA HIS A 84 0.95 14.16 -9.82
C HIS A 84 1.50 14.89 -11.05
N ALA A 85 2.11 14.18 -11.99
CA ALA A 85 2.54 14.79 -13.26
C ALA A 85 1.33 15.08 -14.16
N SER A 86 0.41 14.12 -14.26
CA SER A 86 -0.86 14.27 -14.98
C SER A 86 -1.78 13.11 -14.65
N ALA A 87 -2.92 13.41 -14.05
CA ALA A 87 -3.91 12.38 -13.72
C ALA A 87 -4.42 11.68 -14.98
N THR A 88 -4.65 12.43 -16.05
CA THR A 88 -5.12 11.87 -17.33
C THR A 88 -4.08 10.93 -17.92
N LEU A 89 -2.80 11.34 -17.94
CA LEU A 89 -1.73 10.49 -18.45
C LEU A 89 -1.59 9.21 -17.63
N SER A 90 -1.61 9.33 -16.31
CA SER A 90 -1.49 8.20 -15.41
C SER A 90 -2.61 7.18 -15.66
N THR A 91 -3.85 7.64 -15.75
CA THR A 91 -5.00 6.78 -16.02
C THR A 91 -4.90 6.10 -17.39
N THR A 92 -4.42 6.83 -18.40
CA THR A 92 -4.26 6.29 -19.74
C THR A 92 -3.17 5.22 -19.76
N LEU A 93 -2.02 5.49 -19.16
CA LEU A 93 -0.89 4.57 -19.17
C LEU A 93 -1.19 3.27 -18.42
N GLU A 94 -1.87 3.33 -17.28
CA GLU A 94 -2.16 2.12 -16.51
C GLU A 94 -3.16 1.19 -17.21
N ARG A 95 -3.90 1.70 -18.21
CA ARG A 95 -4.86 0.92 -19.00
C ARG A 95 -4.24 0.32 -20.26
N MET A 96 -3.03 0.70 -20.58
CA MET A 96 -2.36 0.17 -21.77
C MET A 96 -1.97 -1.29 -21.54
N PRO A 97 -2.15 -2.15 -22.57
CA PRO A 97 -1.77 -3.56 -22.47
C PRO A 97 -0.24 -3.76 -22.38
#